data_11f3892b5c14d8cb6ed99488467d7a4a
#
_entry.id   11f3892b5c14d8cb6ed99488467d7a4a
#
_cell.length_a   1.000
_cell.length_b   1.000
_cell.length_c   1.000
_cell.angle_alpha   90.00
_cell.angle_beta   90.00
_cell.angle_gamma   90.00
#
_symmetry.space_group_name_H-M   'P 1'
#
loop_
_entity.id
_entity.type
_entity.pdbx_description
1 polymer ?
#
loop_
_entity_poly.entity_id
_entity_poly.type
_entity_poly.pdbx_seq_one_letter_code
_entity_poly.pdbx_strand_id
1 'polypeptide(L)'
;MARNMPQRLICILCLCGFVFAATPGVWLDVPFIKQEKDGCGAASIAMVMQYWRKQQAKEVDSAADAVEIQRALYSRKDHGIRASDLEHYFQQNGFQTFAFAGNWDDLKQHLQKGRPLIAALKPSALESSLHFVVVVGIDPAEGVVYLNDAAQRKLLKQDRTSFEKQWSAVGHWTLLALPK
;
A
#
# COMPACT_ATOMS: atom_id res chain seq x y z
N MET A 1 -71.26 38.98 -14.35
CA MET A 1 -69.86 39.50 -14.14
C MET A 1 -69.04 38.37 -13.49
N ALA A 2 -68.28 37.61 -14.28
CA ALA A 2 -67.41 36.53 -13.81
C ALA A 2 -65.94 36.99 -13.92
N ARG A 3 -65.25 37.11 -12.79
CA ARG A 3 -63.81 37.51 -12.73
C ARG A 3 -62.92 36.28 -12.95
N ASN A 4 -62.25 36.26 -14.08
CA ASN A 4 -61.15 35.31 -14.34
C ASN A 4 -59.98 35.61 -13.46
N MET A 5 -59.53 34.64 -12.57
CA MET A 5 -58.27 34.63 -11.90
C MET A 5 -57.22 33.92 -12.77
N PRO A 6 -56.04 34.48 -13.01
CA PRO A 6 -54.99 33.78 -13.75
C PRO A 6 -54.29 32.79 -12.81
N GLN A 7 -54.27 31.54 -13.26
CA GLN A 7 -53.58 30.42 -12.62
C GLN A 7 -52.08 30.59 -12.84
N ARG A 8 -51.34 30.98 -11.78
CA ARG A 8 -49.88 31.07 -11.81
C ARG A 8 -49.25 29.66 -11.72
N LEU A 9 -48.73 29.22 -12.84
CA LEU A 9 -47.94 27.99 -12.93
C LEU A 9 -46.62 28.20 -12.23
N ILE A 10 -46.40 27.59 -11.03
CA ILE A 10 -45.14 27.60 -10.32
C ILE A 10 -44.32 26.43 -10.86
N CYS A 11 -43.38 26.70 -11.75
CA CYS A 11 -42.34 25.74 -12.15
C CYS A 11 -41.36 25.54 -10.99
N ILE A 12 -41.50 24.42 -10.27
CA ILE A 12 -40.50 23.99 -9.31
C ILE A 12 -39.36 23.37 -10.10
N LEU A 13 -38.23 24.10 -10.28
CA LEU A 13 -37.02 23.56 -10.80
C LEU A 13 -36.39 22.67 -9.71
N CYS A 14 -36.54 21.35 -9.84
CA CYS A 14 -35.76 20.39 -9.07
C CYS A 14 -34.31 20.45 -9.53
N LEU A 15 -33.45 21.20 -8.81
CA LEU A 15 -31.99 21.07 -8.91
C LEU A 15 -31.60 19.71 -8.29
N CYS A 16 -31.49 18.70 -9.13
CA CYS A 16 -30.78 17.46 -8.76
C CYS A 16 -29.27 17.77 -8.59
N GLY A 17 -28.87 18.17 -7.41
CA GLY A 17 -27.45 18.26 -7.06
C GLY A 17 -26.83 16.86 -7.09
N PHE A 18 -25.91 16.62 -8.02
CA PHE A 18 -25.07 15.43 -7.99
C PHE A 18 -24.15 15.54 -6.77
N VAL A 19 -24.51 14.85 -5.68
CA VAL A 19 -23.59 14.66 -4.56
C VAL A 19 -22.56 13.65 -5.02
N PHE A 20 -21.37 14.13 -5.41
CA PHE A 20 -20.21 13.26 -5.59
C PHE A 20 -19.83 12.73 -4.21
N ALA A 21 -20.22 11.49 -3.90
CA ALA A 21 -19.75 10.82 -2.72
C ALA A 21 -18.23 10.64 -2.84
N ALA A 22 -17.46 11.31 -1.98
CA ALA A 22 -16.02 11.08 -1.87
C ALA A 22 -15.81 9.60 -1.54
N THR A 23 -14.90 8.95 -2.27
CA THR A 23 -14.55 7.56 -1.99
C THR A 23 -13.89 7.51 -0.61
N PRO A 24 -14.45 6.79 0.37
CA PRO A 24 -13.86 6.73 1.70
C PRO A 24 -12.45 6.14 1.65
N GLY A 25 -11.58 6.61 2.54
CA GLY A 25 -10.26 6.04 2.73
C GLY A 25 -10.37 4.56 3.11
N VAL A 26 -9.43 3.76 2.68
CA VAL A 26 -9.30 2.34 3.02
C VAL A 26 -7.96 2.07 3.67
N TRP A 27 -7.94 1.23 4.70
CA TRP A 27 -6.71 0.74 5.31
C TRP A 27 -6.87 -0.71 5.79
N LEU A 28 -5.74 -1.42 5.84
CA LEU A 28 -5.66 -2.83 6.21
C LEU A 28 -4.90 -2.95 7.53
N ASP A 29 -5.38 -3.80 8.44
CA ASP A 29 -4.67 -4.09 9.70
C ASP A 29 -3.54 -5.10 9.45
N VAL A 30 -2.51 -4.63 8.75
CA VAL A 30 -1.27 -5.38 8.54
C VAL A 30 -0.44 -5.32 9.82
N PRO A 31 0.08 -6.46 10.35
CA PRO A 31 1.00 -6.47 11.47
C PRO A 31 2.19 -5.54 11.22
N PHE A 32 2.65 -4.85 12.26
CA PHE A 32 3.84 -4.00 12.15
C PHE A 32 5.05 -4.71 12.76
N ILE A 33 6.12 -4.77 11.99
CA ILE A 33 7.40 -5.33 12.41
C ILE A 33 8.46 -4.25 12.22
N LYS A 34 9.10 -3.84 13.34
CA LYS A 34 10.23 -2.91 13.29
C LYS A 34 11.43 -3.61 12.72
N GLN A 35 12.14 -2.94 11.82
CA GLN A 35 13.36 -3.51 11.23
C GLN A 35 14.54 -3.53 12.20
N GLU A 36 15.40 -4.52 12.04
CA GLU A 36 16.80 -4.45 12.44
C GLU A 36 17.58 -3.60 11.42
N LYS A 37 18.87 -3.40 11.65
CA LYS A 37 19.74 -2.64 10.74
C LYS A 37 19.61 -3.19 9.30
N ASP A 38 19.38 -2.30 8.34
CA ASP A 38 19.25 -2.60 6.91
C ASP A 38 18.13 -3.64 6.57
N GLY A 39 17.15 -3.80 7.46
CA GLY A 39 16.16 -4.88 7.44
C GLY A 39 14.81 -4.52 6.82
N CYS A 40 14.67 -3.40 6.12
CA CYS A 40 13.37 -2.96 5.57
C CYS A 40 12.71 -4.02 4.66
N GLY A 41 13.50 -4.70 3.82
CA GLY A 41 13.02 -5.77 2.96
C GLY A 41 12.51 -6.97 3.74
N ALA A 42 13.27 -7.45 4.73
CA ALA A 42 12.86 -8.58 5.56
C ALA A 42 11.60 -8.27 6.38
N ALA A 43 11.54 -7.09 6.99
CA ALA A 43 10.37 -6.65 7.74
C ALA A 43 9.13 -6.52 6.83
N SER A 44 9.28 -6.00 5.60
CA SER A 44 8.19 -5.89 4.64
C SER A 44 7.66 -7.25 4.19
N ILE A 45 8.55 -8.21 3.91
CA ILE A 45 8.16 -9.60 3.61
C ILE A 45 7.37 -10.18 4.78
N ALA A 46 7.94 -10.12 5.99
CA ALA A 46 7.33 -10.68 7.19
C ALA A 46 5.93 -10.07 7.47
N MET A 47 5.79 -8.75 7.38
CA MET A 47 4.51 -8.06 7.56
C MET A 47 3.44 -8.56 6.60
N VAL A 48 3.76 -8.71 5.30
CA VAL A 48 2.81 -9.18 4.29
C VAL A 48 2.48 -10.66 4.49
N MET A 49 3.47 -11.51 4.79
CA MET A 49 3.24 -12.94 5.03
C MET A 49 2.37 -13.15 6.28
N GLN A 50 2.66 -12.47 7.39
CA GLN A 50 1.88 -12.56 8.62
C GLN A 50 0.46 -12.06 8.42
N TYR A 51 0.26 -10.99 7.64
CA TYR A 51 -1.07 -10.51 7.27
C TYR A 51 -1.88 -11.63 6.60
N TRP A 52 -1.33 -12.28 5.57
CA TRP A 52 -2.04 -13.33 4.85
C TRP A 52 -2.27 -14.59 5.70
N ARG A 53 -1.32 -14.95 6.57
CA ARG A 53 -1.52 -16.06 7.53
C ARG A 53 -2.68 -15.77 8.47
N LYS A 54 -2.75 -14.54 9.01
CA LYS A 54 -3.89 -14.09 9.84
C LYS A 54 -5.21 -14.19 9.07
N GLN A 55 -5.25 -13.76 7.80
CA GLN A 55 -6.46 -13.86 6.97
C GLN A 55 -6.90 -15.32 6.70
N GLN A 56 -5.95 -16.24 6.67
CA GLN A 56 -6.20 -17.68 6.45
C GLN A 56 -6.34 -18.48 7.76
N ALA A 57 -6.37 -17.83 8.91
CA ALA A 57 -6.36 -18.46 10.24
C ALA A 57 -5.21 -19.48 10.42
N LYS A 58 -4.05 -19.20 9.82
CA LYS A 58 -2.82 -20.00 9.94
C LYS A 58 -1.87 -19.40 10.96
N GLU A 59 -1.11 -20.27 11.62
CA GLU A 59 -0.04 -19.83 12.52
C GLU A 59 1.10 -19.15 11.75
N VAL A 60 1.82 -18.27 12.46
CA VAL A 60 3.04 -17.65 11.95
C VAL A 60 4.20 -18.62 12.17
N ASP A 61 4.85 -19.02 11.09
CA ASP A 61 6.03 -19.88 11.11
C ASP A 61 7.32 -19.07 10.86
N SER A 62 8.47 -19.76 10.91
CA SER A 62 9.79 -19.17 10.70
C SER A 62 9.96 -18.50 9.32
N ALA A 63 9.21 -18.94 8.30
CA ALA A 63 9.24 -18.31 6.99
C ALA A 63 8.63 -16.90 6.98
N ALA A 64 7.84 -16.55 8.00
CA ALA A 64 7.29 -15.20 8.19
C ALA A 64 7.98 -14.46 9.36
N ASP A 65 9.15 -14.89 9.79
CA ASP A 65 9.98 -14.24 10.80
C ASP A 65 11.00 -13.31 10.14
N ALA A 66 11.00 -12.03 10.51
CA ALA A 66 11.87 -11.03 9.89
C ALA A 66 13.36 -11.28 10.10
N VAL A 67 13.76 -11.85 11.25
CA VAL A 67 15.16 -12.17 11.56
C VAL A 67 15.67 -13.32 10.69
N GLU A 68 14.84 -14.36 10.54
CA GLU A 68 15.18 -15.50 9.67
C GLU A 68 15.24 -15.09 8.19
N ILE A 69 14.29 -14.26 7.73
CA ILE A 69 14.29 -13.70 6.38
C ILE A 69 15.56 -12.85 6.14
N GLN A 70 15.89 -11.98 7.10
CA GLN A 70 17.11 -11.16 7.02
C GLN A 70 18.35 -12.04 6.92
N ARG A 71 18.46 -13.08 7.76
CA ARG A 71 19.60 -14.01 7.74
C ARG A 71 19.73 -14.73 6.40
N ALA A 72 18.61 -15.09 5.78
CA ALA A 72 18.59 -15.83 4.52
C ALA A 72 18.92 -14.97 3.29
N LEU A 73 18.49 -13.70 3.28
CA LEU A 73 18.46 -12.88 2.05
C LEU A 73 19.41 -11.68 2.07
N TYR A 74 19.98 -11.32 3.23
CA TYR A 74 20.79 -10.10 3.35
C TYR A 74 22.03 -10.12 2.46
N SER A 75 22.16 -9.11 1.62
CA SER A 75 23.33 -8.86 0.79
C SER A 75 24.19 -7.75 1.40
N ARG A 76 25.42 -8.09 1.79
CA ARG A 76 26.40 -7.10 2.29
C ARG A 76 26.76 -6.06 1.22
N LYS A 77 26.78 -6.48 -0.05
CA LYS A 77 27.10 -5.60 -1.20
C LYS A 77 26.03 -4.54 -1.40
N ASP A 78 24.76 -4.91 -1.24
CA ASP A 78 23.62 -4.05 -1.52
C ASP A 78 23.08 -3.36 -0.27
N HIS A 79 23.67 -3.64 0.90
CA HIS A 79 23.22 -3.14 2.21
C HIS A 79 21.72 -3.36 2.44
N GLY A 80 21.22 -4.57 2.12
CA GLY A 80 19.81 -4.92 2.23
C GLY A 80 19.45 -6.15 1.43
N ILE A 81 18.19 -6.27 1.10
CA ILE A 81 17.62 -7.34 0.27
C ILE A 81 17.29 -6.77 -1.12
N ARG A 82 17.62 -7.49 -2.18
CA ARG A 82 17.30 -7.08 -3.54
C ARG A 82 15.81 -7.27 -3.83
N ALA A 83 15.25 -6.45 -4.71
CA ALA A 83 13.86 -6.58 -5.14
C ALA A 83 13.54 -7.97 -5.72
N SER A 84 14.46 -8.54 -6.51
CA SER A 84 14.32 -9.90 -7.05
C SER A 84 14.27 -10.98 -5.96
N ASP A 85 15.02 -10.78 -4.87
CA ASP A 85 15.09 -11.75 -3.78
C ASP A 85 13.81 -11.72 -2.94
N LEU A 86 13.15 -10.54 -2.82
CA LEU A 86 11.80 -10.45 -2.24
C LEU A 86 10.80 -11.31 -3.02
N GLU A 87 10.79 -11.18 -4.36
CA GLU A 87 9.90 -11.93 -5.22
C GLU A 87 10.12 -13.45 -5.08
N HIS A 88 11.37 -13.89 -5.21
CA HIS A 88 11.73 -15.30 -5.10
C HIS A 88 11.35 -15.89 -3.74
N TYR A 89 11.58 -15.13 -2.66
CA TYR A 89 11.24 -15.60 -1.33
C TYR A 89 9.74 -15.86 -1.17
N PHE A 90 8.90 -14.92 -1.62
CA PHE A 90 7.46 -15.12 -1.63
C PHE A 90 7.05 -16.35 -2.47
N GLN A 91 7.63 -16.50 -3.67
CA GLN A 91 7.33 -17.63 -4.56
C GLN A 91 7.68 -18.99 -3.93
N GLN A 92 8.83 -19.08 -3.26
CA GLN A 92 9.29 -20.28 -2.56
C GLN A 92 8.41 -20.61 -1.34
N ASN A 93 7.74 -19.63 -0.76
CA ASN A 93 6.88 -19.80 0.41
C ASN A 93 5.38 -19.81 0.08
N GLY A 94 5.00 -20.22 -1.14
CA GLY A 94 3.61 -20.49 -1.51
C GLY A 94 2.81 -19.25 -1.93
N PHE A 95 3.47 -18.19 -2.39
CA PHE A 95 2.81 -17.02 -2.94
C PHE A 95 2.98 -16.92 -4.45
N GLN A 96 1.99 -16.37 -5.11
CA GLN A 96 2.12 -15.85 -6.46
C GLN A 96 2.50 -14.36 -6.35
N THR A 97 3.48 -13.91 -7.13
CA THR A 97 4.00 -12.54 -7.09
C THR A 97 3.78 -11.83 -8.42
N PHE A 98 3.58 -10.54 -8.33
CA PHE A 98 3.47 -9.62 -9.46
C PHE A 98 4.28 -8.37 -9.14
N ALA A 99 5.42 -8.20 -9.82
CA ALA A 99 6.19 -6.97 -9.78
C ALA A 99 5.82 -6.09 -10.98
N PHE A 100 5.52 -4.83 -10.74
CA PHE A 100 5.05 -3.92 -11.78
C PHE A 100 5.37 -2.45 -11.43
N ALA A 101 5.33 -1.59 -12.44
CA ALA A 101 5.33 -0.14 -12.25
C ALA A 101 3.91 0.29 -11.88
N GLY A 102 3.68 0.53 -10.59
CA GLY A 102 2.36 0.86 -10.07
C GLY A 102 1.96 2.32 -10.30
N ASN A 103 0.70 2.61 -10.09
CA ASN A 103 0.16 3.95 -10.06
C ASN A 103 -0.84 4.10 -8.88
N TRP A 104 -1.34 5.32 -8.67
CA TRP A 104 -2.24 5.62 -7.55
C TRP A 104 -3.54 4.80 -7.56
N ASP A 105 -4.07 4.53 -8.76
CA ASP A 105 -5.29 3.73 -8.91
C ASP A 105 -5.04 2.24 -8.64
N ASP A 106 -3.86 1.72 -8.99
CA ASP A 106 -3.46 0.36 -8.64
C ASP A 106 -3.40 0.18 -7.12
N LEU A 107 -2.77 1.13 -6.40
CA LEU A 107 -2.75 1.09 -4.93
C LEU A 107 -4.15 1.04 -4.37
N LYS A 108 -5.03 1.95 -4.82
CA LYS A 108 -6.42 2.00 -4.39
C LYS A 108 -7.16 0.69 -4.65
N GLN A 109 -7.08 0.17 -5.87
CA GLN A 109 -7.78 -1.06 -6.26
C GLN A 109 -7.33 -2.29 -5.45
N HIS A 110 -6.02 -2.43 -5.22
CA HIS A 110 -5.51 -3.55 -4.45
C HIS A 110 -5.89 -3.43 -2.97
N LEU A 111 -5.75 -2.26 -2.37
CA LEU A 111 -6.13 -2.04 -0.98
C LEU A 111 -7.62 -2.26 -0.75
N GLN A 112 -8.49 -1.82 -1.67
CA GLN A 112 -9.94 -2.10 -1.61
C GLN A 112 -10.28 -3.59 -1.66
N LYS A 113 -9.41 -4.40 -2.26
CA LYS A 113 -9.53 -5.87 -2.30
C LYS A 113 -8.85 -6.56 -1.12
N GLY A 114 -8.43 -5.82 -0.08
CA GLY A 114 -7.74 -6.38 1.06
C GLY A 114 -6.31 -6.87 0.76
N ARG A 115 -5.62 -6.28 -0.22
CA ARG A 115 -4.33 -6.72 -0.72
C ARG A 115 -3.27 -5.66 -0.41
N PRO A 116 -2.44 -5.82 0.63
CA PRO A 116 -1.31 -4.94 0.88
C PRO A 116 -0.26 -5.09 -0.21
N LEU A 117 0.49 -4.01 -0.46
CA LEU A 117 1.55 -3.97 -1.47
C LEU A 117 2.88 -3.59 -0.82
N ILE A 118 3.97 -4.06 -1.38
CA ILE A 118 5.30 -3.55 -1.03
C ILE A 118 5.70 -2.54 -2.10
N ALA A 119 6.07 -1.33 -1.69
CA ALA A 119 6.62 -0.31 -2.56
C ALA A 119 8.10 -0.11 -2.26
N ALA A 120 8.92 0.08 -3.30
CA ALA A 120 10.29 0.57 -3.13
C ALA A 120 10.28 2.11 -3.21
N LEU A 121 10.97 2.74 -2.30
CA LEU A 121 11.13 4.19 -2.24
C LEU A 121 12.61 4.55 -2.30
N LYS A 122 12.90 5.75 -2.76
CA LYS A 122 14.22 6.38 -2.67
C LYS A 122 14.09 7.70 -1.92
N PRO A 123 14.26 7.68 -0.57
CA PRO A 123 14.04 8.86 0.27
C PRO A 123 14.95 10.04 -0.08
N SER A 124 16.17 9.76 -0.54
CA SER A 124 17.15 10.77 -0.94
C SER A 124 17.89 10.35 -2.21
N ALA A 125 18.24 11.31 -3.06
CA ALA A 125 19.06 11.07 -4.24
C ALA A 125 20.49 10.61 -3.87
N LEU A 126 20.95 10.91 -2.65
CA LEU A 126 22.26 10.53 -2.14
C LEU A 126 22.31 9.09 -1.61
N GLU A 127 21.18 8.49 -1.31
CA GLU A 127 21.10 7.11 -0.85
C GLU A 127 21.15 6.15 -2.03
N SER A 128 22.07 5.17 -1.96
CA SER A 128 22.21 4.13 -2.99
C SER A 128 21.25 2.96 -2.79
N SER A 129 20.79 2.72 -1.56
CA SER A 129 19.90 1.62 -1.20
C SER A 129 18.44 1.96 -1.42
N LEU A 130 17.65 0.95 -1.81
CA LEU A 130 16.19 1.04 -1.84
C LEU A 130 15.65 0.94 -0.41
N HIS A 131 14.59 1.69 -0.13
CA HIS A 131 13.82 1.56 1.09
C HIS A 131 12.48 0.90 0.79
N PHE A 132 12.23 -0.29 1.35
CA PHE A 132 10.96 -1.00 1.18
C PHE A 132 10.00 -0.66 2.30
N VAL A 133 8.75 -0.37 1.91
CA VAL A 133 7.63 -0.09 2.82
C VAL A 133 6.42 -0.92 2.43
N VAL A 134 5.54 -1.22 3.37
CA VAL A 134 4.25 -1.85 3.06
C VAL A 134 3.18 -0.78 2.97
N VAL A 135 2.57 -0.64 1.79
CA VAL A 135 1.41 0.23 1.58
C VAL A 135 0.19 -0.48 2.14
N VAL A 136 -0.38 0.08 3.20
CA VAL A 136 -1.47 -0.54 3.97
C VAL A 136 -2.77 0.23 3.90
N GLY A 137 -2.76 1.46 3.36
CA GLY A 137 -3.96 2.25 3.24
C GLY A 137 -3.79 3.44 2.30
N ILE A 138 -4.92 3.99 1.88
CA ILE A 138 -5.00 5.16 1.00
C ILE A 138 -6.27 5.94 1.30
N ASP A 139 -6.18 7.25 1.33
CA ASP A 139 -7.31 8.16 1.32
C ASP A 139 -7.22 9.09 0.10
N PRO A 140 -7.97 8.78 -0.95
CA PRO A 140 -7.94 9.58 -2.17
C PRO A 140 -8.49 10.99 -2.00
N ALA A 141 -9.42 11.20 -1.06
CA ALA A 141 -10.02 12.52 -0.81
C ALA A 141 -9.02 13.45 -0.11
N GLU A 142 -8.24 12.91 0.82
CA GLU A 142 -7.16 13.66 1.49
C GLU A 142 -5.84 13.67 0.69
N GLY A 143 -5.72 12.86 -0.35
CA GLY A 143 -4.49 12.72 -1.12
C GLY A 143 -3.34 12.14 -0.29
N VAL A 144 -3.62 11.13 0.53
CA VAL A 144 -2.62 10.53 1.43
C VAL A 144 -2.55 9.02 1.28
N VAL A 145 -1.39 8.46 1.59
CA VAL A 145 -1.13 7.03 1.71
C VAL A 145 -0.70 6.70 3.15
N TYR A 146 -1.08 5.51 3.61
CA TYR A 146 -0.67 4.98 4.91
C TYR A 146 0.30 3.84 4.69
N LEU A 147 1.47 3.94 5.31
CA LEU A 147 2.59 3.01 5.17
C LEU A 147 2.88 2.35 6.52
N ASN A 148 3.19 1.05 6.50
CA ASN A 148 3.99 0.45 7.54
C ASN A 148 5.45 0.58 7.12
N ASP A 149 6.12 1.59 7.65
CA ASP A 149 7.54 1.84 7.44
C ASP A 149 8.32 1.25 8.60
N ALA A 150 9.01 0.16 8.35
CA ALA A 150 9.73 -0.62 9.37
C ALA A 150 10.86 0.18 10.07
N ALA A 151 11.42 1.19 9.39
CA ALA A 151 12.43 2.08 9.97
C ALA A 151 11.82 3.15 10.89
N GLN A 152 10.55 3.47 10.68
CA GLN A 152 9.87 4.55 11.38
C GLN A 152 8.75 4.02 12.28
N ARG A 153 7.55 3.78 11.72
CA ARG A 153 6.36 3.39 12.51
C ARG A 153 5.27 2.73 11.67
N LYS A 154 4.31 2.10 12.38
CA LYS A 154 3.03 1.64 11.84
C LYS A 154 2.17 2.84 11.41
N LEU A 155 1.43 2.69 10.29
CA LEU A 155 0.48 3.69 9.77
C LEU A 155 1.09 5.09 9.62
N LEU A 156 2.31 5.16 9.09
CA LEU A 156 2.91 6.43 8.73
C LEU A 156 2.07 7.10 7.64
N LYS A 157 1.44 8.23 7.96
CA LYS A 157 0.70 9.05 6.99
C LYS A 157 1.68 9.85 6.15
N GLN A 158 1.61 9.72 4.84
CA GLN A 158 2.43 10.47 3.89
C GLN A 158 1.54 11.09 2.81
N ASP A 159 1.78 12.34 2.47
CA ASP A 159 1.08 12.99 1.37
C ASP A 159 1.50 12.42 0.01
N ARG A 160 0.57 12.50 -0.95
CA ARG A 160 0.74 11.94 -2.30
C ARG A 160 1.99 12.48 -2.98
N THR A 161 2.25 13.78 -2.91
CA THR A 161 3.37 14.41 -3.62
C THR A 161 4.71 13.90 -3.12
N SER A 162 4.87 13.81 -1.79
CA SER A 162 6.09 13.28 -1.16
C SER A 162 6.29 11.79 -1.46
N PHE A 163 5.21 11.00 -1.41
CA PHE A 163 5.27 9.58 -1.76
C PHE A 163 5.63 9.37 -3.22
N GLU A 164 4.93 10.02 -4.14
CA GLU A 164 5.17 9.94 -5.58
C GLU A 164 6.59 10.33 -5.96
N LYS A 165 7.14 11.39 -5.33
CA LYS A 165 8.52 11.81 -5.56
C LYS A 165 9.54 10.72 -5.26
N GLN A 166 9.36 10.00 -4.16
CA GLN A 166 10.26 8.91 -3.74
C GLN A 166 10.03 7.63 -4.55
N TRP A 167 8.79 7.34 -4.88
CA TRP A 167 8.38 6.15 -5.61
C TRP A 167 8.74 6.23 -7.09
N SER A 168 8.51 7.39 -7.75
CA SER A 168 8.89 7.61 -9.15
C SER A 168 10.41 7.56 -9.37
N ALA A 169 11.21 7.93 -8.37
CA ALA A 169 12.68 7.85 -8.45
C ALA A 169 13.20 6.42 -8.65
N VAL A 170 12.37 5.40 -8.44
CA VAL A 170 12.67 3.97 -8.66
C VAL A 170 11.68 3.31 -9.62
N GLY A 171 11.11 4.09 -10.54
CA GLY A 171 10.19 3.60 -11.57
C GLY A 171 8.87 3.06 -11.03
N HIS A 172 8.40 3.56 -9.89
CA HIS A 172 7.17 3.11 -9.22
C HIS A 172 7.14 1.62 -8.90
N TRP A 173 8.33 1.04 -8.60
CA TRP A 173 8.41 -0.39 -8.32
C TRP A 173 7.47 -0.81 -7.19
N THR A 174 6.64 -1.78 -7.50
CA THR A 174 5.60 -2.30 -6.62
C THR A 174 5.55 -3.81 -6.71
N LEU A 175 5.41 -4.47 -5.57
CA LEU A 175 5.24 -5.91 -5.48
C LEU A 175 3.91 -6.25 -4.80
N LEU A 176 3.10 -7.03 -5.50
CA LEU A 176 1.93 -7.71 -4.96
C LEU A 176 2.26 -9.18 -4.74
N ALA A 177 2.02 -9.68 -3.54
CA ALA A 177 2.15 -11.09 -3.19
C ALA A 177 0.81 -11.64 -2.70
N LEU A 178 0.30 -12.69 -3.34
CA LEU A 178 -0.97 -13.35 -3.03
C LEU A 178 -0.72 -14.81 -2.69
N PRO A 179 -1.34 -15.37 -1.63
CA PRO A 179 -1.28 -16.81 -1.37
C PRO A 179 -1.81 -17.61 -2.56
N LYS A 180 -1.17 -18.75 -2.84
CA LYS A 180 -1.64 -19.74 -3.84
C LYS A 180 -2.78 -20.57 -3.29
#